data_3afe205ee6a0721168b747e9ddee5628
#
_entry.id   3afe205ee6a0721168b747e9ddee5628
#
_cell.length_a   1.000
_cell.length_b   1.000
_cell.length_c   1.000
_cell.angle_alpha   90.00
_cell.angle_beta   90.00
_cell.angle_gamma   90.00
#
_symmetry.space_group_name_H-M   'P 1'
#
loop_
_entity.id
_entity.type
_entity.pdbx_description
1 polymer ?
#
loop_
_entity_poly.entity_id
_entity_poly.type
_entity_poly.pdbx_seq_one_letter_code
_entity_poly.pdbx_strand_id
1 'polypeptide(L)'
;MAADSIHHIYIETHNWGKSVAFWRALGFQLDDDRGTSGMLRAPGGGPYIYLAEVPADRKPALELYLSATDETPPARPAEVIAPFAATHWGTREMAVRDPDGRLVKLEARAKVG
;
A
#
# COMPACT_ATOMS: atom_id res chain seq x y z
N MET A 1 -19.42 6.41 1.99
CA MET A 1 -18.39 5.80 1.14
C MET A 1 -17.11 5.65 1.93
N ALA A 2 -16.47 4.49 1.85
CA ALA A 2 -15.30 4.21 2.69
C ALA A 2 -14.06 4.97 2.25
N ALA A 3 -13.71 4.91 0.96
CA ALA A 3 -12.47 5.50 0.47
C ALA A 3 -12.55 7.02 0.37
N ASP A 4 -11.49 7.71 0.81
CA ASP A 4 -11.41 9.16 0.72
C ASP A 4 -10.15 9.67 0.02
N SER A 5 -9.08 8.90 -0.03
CA SER A 5 -7.81 9.33 -0.63
C SER A 5 -6.89 8.14 -0.88
N ILE A 6 -5.83 8.38 -1.65
CA ILE A 6 -4.74 7.42 -1.79
C ILE A 6 -3.83 7.58 -0.57
N HIS A 7 -3.63 6.49 0.19
CA HIS A 7 -2.78 6.49 1.38
C HIS A 7 -1.33 6.25 1.00
N HIS A 8 -1.07 5.16 0.31
CA HIS A 8 0.27 4.83 -0.16
C HIS A 8 0.21 3.80 -1.29
N ILE A 9 1.34 3.59 -1.93
CA ILE A 9 1.52 2.58 -2.96
C ILE A 9 2.54 1.58 -2.42
N TYR A 10 2.19 0.30 -2.42
CA TYR A 10 3.08 -0.78 -2.02
C TYR A 10 3.75 -1.35 -3.27
N ILE A 11 5.08 -1.37 -3.29
CA ILE A 11 5.88 -1.84 -4.43
C ILE A 11 6.86 -2.89 -3.94
N GLU A 12 6.87 -4.04 -4.61
CA GLU A 12 7.85 -5.08 -4.37
C GLU A 12 9.00 -4.97 -5.36
N THR A 13 10.19 -5.35 -4.93
CA THR A 13 11.38 -5.33 -5.78
C THR A 13 12.22 -6.57 -5.56
N HIS A 14 13.02 -6.95 -6.54
CA HIS A 14 14.01 -8.03 -6.39
C HIS A 14 15.36 -7.52 -5.92
N ASN A 15 15.57 -6.21 -5.90
CA ASN A 15 16.86 -5.64 -5.51
C ASN A 15 16.64 -4.32 -4.77
N TRP A 16 16.72 -4.39 -3.44
CA TRP A 16 16.50 -3.26 -2.56
C TRP A 16 17.40 -2.07 -2.91
N GLY A 17 18.72 -2.30 -3.01
CA GLY A 17 19.68 -1.22 -3.24
C GLY A 17 19.46 -0.50 -4.56
N LYS A 18 19.24 -1.26 -5.63
CA LYS A 18 18.99 -0.66 -6.95
C LYS A 18 17.66 0.10 -6.99
N SER A 19 16.62 -0.43 -6.35
CA SER A 19 15.33 0.23 -6.30
C SER A 19 15.38 1.52 -5.50
N VAL A 20 16.01 1.50 -4.34
CA VAL A 20 16.19 2.73 -3.53
C VAL A 20 16.97 3.78 -4.31
N ALA A 21 18.06 3.38 -4.98
CA ALA A 21 18.85 4.31 -5.80
C ALA A 21 18.01 4.93 -6.92
N PHE A 22 17.16 4.13 -7.57
CA PHE A 22 16.25 4.61 -8.61
C PHE A 22 15.32 5.70 -8.08
N TRP A 23 14.64 5.45 -6.97
CA TRP A 23 13.68 6.40 -6.41
C TRP A 23 14.36 7.65 -5.86
N ARG A 24 15.54 7.50 -5.25
CA ARG A 24 16.35 8.66 -4.81
C ARG A 24 16.78 9.52 -6.00
N ALA A 25 17.12 8.90 -7.12
CA ALA A 25 17.47 9.65 -8.33
C ALA A 25 16.32 10.51 -8.86
N LEU A 26 15.07 10.12 -8.56
CA LEU A 26 13.88 10.88 -8.89
C LEU A 26 13.55 11.97 -7.85
N GLY A 27 14.28 12.01 -6.74
CA GLY A 27 14.09 13.02 -5.69
C GLY A 27 13.39 12.52 -4.44
N PHE A 28 13.04 11.23 -4.35
CA PHE A 28 12.41 10.67 -3.15
C PHE A 28 13.43 10.51 -2.03
N GLN A 29 12.94 10.67 -0.79
CA GLN A 29 13.74 10.44 0.42
C GLN A 29 13.36 9.12 1.03
N LEU A 30 14.35 8.37 1.50
CA LEU A 30 14.13 7.10 2.20
C LEU A 30 13.95 7.37 3.69
N ASP A 31 12.77 7.04 4.20
CA ASP A 31 12.43 7.07 5.61
C ASP A 31 12.23 5.64 6.11
N ASP A 32 12.43 5.42 7.40
CA ASP A 32 12.17 4.13 8.05
C ASP A 32 12.86 2.96 7.33
N ASP A 33 14.15 3.12 7.07
CA ASP A 33 14.98 2.11 6.39
C ASP A 33 15.17 0.88 7.29
N ARG A 34 14.63 -0.25 6.84
CA ARG A 34 14.75 -1.53 7.55
C ARG A 34 15.67 -2.51 6.85
N GLY A 35 16.47 -2.03 5.90
CA GLY A 35 17.46 -2.82 5.16
C GLY A 35 16.91 -3.56 3.95
N THR A 36 15.67 -4.05 4.01
CA THR A 36 15.00 -4.73 2.89
C THR A 36 13.58 -4.20 2.67
N SER A 37 13.17 -3.22 3.45
CA SER A 37 11.90 -2.52 3.29
C SER A 37 11.99 -1.13 3.89
N GLY A 38 11.13 -0.24 3.46
CA GLY A 38 11.08 1.11 3.99
C GLY A 38 10.13 2.01 3.22
N MET A 39 10.03 3.26 3.68
CA MET A 39 9.19 4.29 3.10
C MET A 39 9.98 5.22 2.21
N LEU A 40 9.42 5.54 1.06
CA LEU A 40 9.95 6.55 0.16
C LEU A 40 8.96 7.71 0.10
N ARG A 41 9.43 8.92 0.44
CA ARG A 41 8.59 10.11 0.46
C ARG A 41 9.00 11.08 -0.61
N ALA A 42 8.00 11.61 -1.32
CA ALA A 42 8.22 12.66 -2.31
C ALA A 42 8.41 14.00 -1.60
N PRO A 43 9.31 14.87 -2.09
CA PRO A 43 9.52 16.19 -1.46
C PRO A 43 8.27 17.07 -1.49
N GLY A 44 7.40 16.90 -2.45
CA GLY A 44 6.15 17.65 -2.54
C GLY A 44 5.02 17.14 -1.67
N GLY A 45 5.24 16.07 -0.91
CA GLY A 45 4.20 15.45 -0.08
C GLY A 45 3.33 14.47 -0.85
N GLY A 46 2.14 14.18 -0.33
CA GLY A 46 1.22 13.23 -0.93
C GLY A 46 1.45 11.79 -0.46
N PRO A 47 0.91 10.81 -1.19
CA PRO A 47 1.07 9.41 -0.81
C PRO A 47 2.53 8.99 -0.81
N TYR A 48 2.92 8.16 0.16
CA TYR A 48 4.27 7.60 0.15
C TYR A 48 4.27 6.26 -0.60
N ILE A 49 5.47 5.79 -0.92
CA ILE A 49 5.70 4.45 -1.45
C ILE A 49 6.27 3.61 -0.33
N TYR A 50 5.69 2.43 -0.09
CA TYR A 50 6.30 1.43 0.77
C TYR A 50 6.97 0.40 -0.13
N LEU A 51 8.30 0.32 -0.06
CA LEU A 51 9.11 -0.56 -0.90
C LEU A 51 9.58 -1.75 -0.08
N ALA A 52 9.43 -2.96 -0.63
CA ALA A 52 9.85 -4.18 0.04
C ALA A 52 10.55 -5.13 -0.92
N GLU A 53 11.69 -5.69 -0.50
CA GLU A 53 12.38 -6.70 -1.29
C GLU A 53 11.71 -8.05 -1.10
N VAL A 54 11.50 -8.75 -2.22
CA VAL A 54 10.92 -10.09 -2.24
C VAL A 54 11.86 -11.05 -2.96
N PRO A 55 11.72 -12.38 -2.73
CA PRO A 55 12.59 -13.37 -3.39
C PRO A 55 12.51 -13.29 -4.91
N ALA A 56 13.60 -13.66 -5.57
CA ALA A 56 13.73 -13.57 -7.02
C ALA A 56 12.74 -14.45 -7.78
N ASP A 57 12.23 -15.50 -7.16
CA ASP A 57 11.25 -16.40 -7.76
C ASP A 57 9.82 -15.91 -7.64
N ARG A 58 9.61 -14.81 -6.91
CA ARG A 58 8.29 -14.17 -6.76
C ARG A 58 8.17 -13.00 -7.72
N LYS A 59 7.07 -12.94 -8.48
CA LYS A 59 6.82 -11.78 -9.34
C LYS A 59 6.56 -10.56 -8.46
N PRO A 60 7.29 -9.44 -8.66
CA PRO A 60 7.08 -8.26 -7.83
C PRO A 60 5.70 -7.66 -8.07
N ALA A 61 5.00 -7.36 -6.99
CA ALA A 61 3.66 -6.79 -7.04
C ALA A 61 3.69 -5.27 -6.85
N LEU A 62 2.63 -4.62 -7.35
CA LEU A 62 2.31 -3.23 -7.05
C LEU A 62 0.88 -3.22 -6.56
N GLU A 63 0.64 -2.68 -5.36
CA GLU A 63 -0.68 -2.62 -4.77
C GLU A 63 -0.99 -1.19 -4.34
N LEU A 64 -2.24 -0.78 -4.57
CA LEU A 64 -2.72 0.54 -4.20
C LEU A 64 -3.46 0.44 -2.86
N TYR A 65 -3.08 1.31 -1.92
CA TYR A 65 -3.75 1.42 -0.63
C TYR A 65 -4.50 2.73 -0.55
N LEU A 66 -5.80 2.66 -0.30
CA LEU A 66 -6.66 3.83 -0.12
C LEU A 66 -6.95 4.02 1.37
N SER A 67 -7.05 5.28 1.80
CA SER A 67 -7.56 5.57 3.13
C SER A 67 -9.06 5.38 3.16
N ALA A 68 -9.58 4.75 4.20
CA ALA A 68 -11.00 4.54 4.40
C ALA A 68 -11.47 5.36 5.61
N THR A 69 -12.57 6.09 5.42
CA THR A 69 -13.18 6.88 6.51
C THR A 69 -14.04 6.01 7.43
N ASP A 70 -14.56 4.91 6.90
CA ASP A 70 -15.38 3.96 7.64
C ASP A 70 -15.21 2.56 7.04
N GLU A 71 -15.95 1.59 7.56
CA GLU A 71 -15.88 0.21 7.09
C GLU A 71 -17.11 -0.19 6.27
N THR A 72 -17.78 0.78 5.67
CA THR A 72 -18.94 0.50 4.82
C THR A 72 -18.52 -0.33 3.61
N PRO A 73 -19.16 -1.47 3.37
CA PRO A 73 -18.87 -2.27 2.19
C PRO A 73 -19.18 -1.48 0.91
N PRO A 74 -18.35 -1.61 -0.12
CA PRO A 74 -18.62 -0.91 -1.38
C PRO A 74 -19.81 -1.53 -2.11
N ALA A 75 -20.50 -0.69 -2.89
CA ALA A 75 -21.55 -1.14 -3.77
C ALA A 75 -20.95 -1.76 -5.04
N ARG A 76 -21.76 -2.57 -5.72
CA ARG A 76 -21.37 -3.06 -7.04
C ARG A 76 -21.07 -1.89 -7.99
N PRO A 77 -20.12 -2.02 -8.91
CA PRO A 77 -19.45 -3.27 -9.34
C PRO A 77 -18.17 -3.63 -8.58
N ALA A 78 -17.88 -3.01 -7.44
CA ALA A 78 -16.70 -3.38 -6.67
C ALA A 78 -16.83 -4.81 -6.12
N GLU A 79 -15.80 -5.63 -6.32
CA GLU A 79 -15.76 -7.01 -5.84
C GLU A 79 -14.93 -7.09 -4.56
N VAL A 80 -15.59 -7.43 -3.44
CA VAL A 80 -14.91 -7.60 -2.17
C VAL A 80 -14.25 -8.99 -2.13
N ILE A 81 -12.92 -9.01 -2.03
CA ILE A 81 -12.14 -10.23 -1.91
C ILE A 81 -12.04 -10.65 -0.45
N ALA A 82 -11.80 -9.68 0.43
CA ALA A 82 -11.72 -9.90 1.86
C ALA A 82 -12.34 -8.71 2.58
N PRO A 83 -13.32 -8.94 3.48
CA PRO A 83 -13.94 -7.84 4.23
C PRO A 83 -12.93 -7.22 5.21
N PHE A 84 -13.30 -6.08 5.79
CA PHE A 84 -12.46 -5.44 6.79
C PHE A 84 -12.10 -6.41 7.92
N ALA A 85 -10.81 -6.49 8.22
CA ALA A 85 -10.28 -7.32 9.28
C ALA A 85 -9.06 -6.62 9.89
N ALA A 86 -8.81 -6.90 11.16
CA ALA A 86 -7.66 -6.34 11.86
C ALA A 86 -6.36 -6.94 11.31
N THR A 87 -5.36 -6.07 11.14
CA THR A 87 -4.00 -6.49 10.82
C THR A 87 -3.17 -6.51 12.10
N HIS A 88 -2.02 -7.18 12.06
CA HIS A 88 -1.13 -7.21 13.23
C HIS A 88 -0.32 -5.92 13.39
N TRP A 89 -0.42 -4.99 12.43
CA TRP A 89 0.26 -3.70 12.53
C TRP A 89 -0.66 -2.53 12.91
N GLY A 90 -1.87 -2.82 13.39
CA GLY A 90 -2.73 -1.82 14.02
C GLY A 90 -3.73 -1.14 13.10
N THR A 91 -3.95 -1.66 11.90
CA THR A 91 -4.96 -1.14 10.98
C THR A 91 -6.08 -2.16 10.79
N ARG A 92 -7.13 -1.73 10.12
CA ARG A 92 -8.16 -2.63 9.61
C ARG A 92 -8.20 -2.46 8.11
N GLU A 93 -8.15 -3.57 7.39
CA GLU A 93 -8.01 -3.54 5.93
C GLU A 93 -9.05 -4.41 5.26
N MET A 94 -9.53 -3.93 4.13
CA MET A 94 -10.38 -4.67 3.21
C MET A 94 -9.67 -4.75 1.86
N ALA A 95 -9.83 -5.87 1.16
CA ALA A 95 -9.30 -6.03 -0.18
C ALA A 95 -10.45 -6.10 -1.19
N VAL A 96 -10.33 -5.35 -2.27
CA VAL A 96 -11.26 -5.37 -3.39
C VAL A 96 -10.48 -5.61 -4.68
N ARG A 97 -11.17 -6.04 -5.70
CA ARG A 97 -10.60 -6.24 -7.02
C ARG A 97 -11.27 -5.32 -8.03
N ASP A 98 -10.47 -4.65 -8.86
CA ASP A 98 -11.02 -3.82 -9.91
C ASP A 98 -11.46 -4.67 -11.10
N PRO A 99 -12.13 -4.10 -12.12
CA PRO A 99 -12.62 -4.88 -13.28
C PRO A 99 -11.53 -5.60 -14.05
N ASP A 100 -10.29 -5.15 -13.97
CA ASP A 100 -9.16 -5.79 -14.67
C ASP A 100 -8.39 -6.74 -13.76
N GLY A 101 -8.90 -7.02 -12.56
CA GLY A 101 -8.33 -7.97 -11.64
C GLY A 101 -7.24 -7.40 -10.72
N ARG A 102 -7.03 -6.09 -10.72
CA ARG A 102 -6.03 -5.47 -9.83
C ARG A 102 -6.53 -5.43 -8.41
N LEU A 103 -5.64 -5.79 -7.48
CA LEU A 103 -5.96 -5.74 -6.06
C LEU A 103 -5.81 -4.31 -5.53
N VAL A 104 -6.85 -3.83 -4.87
CA VAL A 104 -6.85 -2.52 -4.20
C VAL A 104 -7.24 -2.75 -2.75
N LYS A 105 -6.48 -2.16 -1.84
CA LYS A 105 -6.75 -2.29 -0.41
C LYS A 105 -7.26 -0.97 0.17
N LEU A 106 -8.20 -1.07 1.09
CA LEU A 106 -8.70 0.06 1.85
C LEU A 106 -8.25 -0.11 3.29
N GLU A 107 -7.61 0.93 3.82
CA GLU A 107 -7.04 0.92 5.15
C GLU A 107 -7.80 1.90 6.04
N ALA A 108 -8.44 1.38 7.07
CA ALA A 108 -9.06 2.16 8.11
C ALA A 108 -8.23 2.04 9.39
N ARG A 109 -8.14 3.12 10.15
CA ARG A 109 -7.45 3.04 11.43
C ARG A 109 -8.24 2.20 12.40
N ALA A 110 -7.55 1.30 13.10
CA ALA A 110 -8.16 0.55 14.19
C ALA A 110 -8.63 1.55 15.26
N LYS A 111 -9.83 1.33 15.79
CA LYS A 111 -10.35 2.16 16.87
C LYS A 111 -9.48 1.96 18.10
N VAL A 112 -9.00 3.06 18.68
CA VAL A 112 -8.30 3.04 19.95
C VAL A 112 -9.38 2.94 21.03
N GLY A 113 -9.37 1.84 21.70
CA GLY A 113 -10.37 1.34 22.60
C GLY A 113 -10.95 2.13 23.66
#